data_9a681be189f9db4b5f9a63d5dea9f09a
#
_entry.id   9a681be189f9db4b5f9a63d5dea9f09a
#
_cell.length_a   1.000
_cell.length_b   1.000
_cell.length_c   1.000
_cell.angle_alpha   90.00
_cell.angle_beta   90.00
_cell.angle_gamma   90.00
#
_symmetry.space_group_name_H-M   'P 1'
#
loop_
_entity.id
_entity.type
_entity.pdbx_description
1 polymer ?
#
loop_
_entity_poly.entity_id
_entity_poly.type
_entity_poly.pdbx_seq_one_letter_code
_entity_poly.pdbx_strand_id
1 'polypeptide(L)'
;MKKVVCLLITLLFTVNIFAASAAGYGKNDLNVKLFKELEQQEGTKITIRDAVKIALKDSYQVYSATKSKEIAEEALRQANSSYYPYIDFEANYNRALLRAKSLNSSDKMVETSIVNNTYTAQLKANWVLWTGGKITNTKEYIKLQAESSNYKLQHVKSVVARTVVNYCYKIIYASALVHVQETYLDVAKQHLAETKARYKQGLSSNLDILTQQVRVDNIVPQVLLAKRDVELATLSLRQILNKDPESPLFLTWVENDLLLPDLPDLQTLYDMAYQKRPELIVSKLAMDIAEANWKIAKADHYPNLSAYGNYGYFGYTKEGLPDGNHYYLGANVGLNLSLPIFRGFSISSQVKQKELYYEDAKESYENQKKNVRIEVKTAWLNLEEAKKRIESTKGVVAQAQENLNSKMLRYRNGLISQLELNDAISDLNTSELSFVQAIHDAHMALSELNFSVGRETKDYE
;
A
#
# COMPACT_ATOMS: atom_id res chain seq x y z
N MET A 1 1.55 13.34 -43.49
CA MET A 1 0.58 14.46 -43.38
C MET A 1 -0.67 14.17 -42.54
N LYS A 2 -0.90 12.93 -42.02
CA LYS A 2 -2.05 12.62 -41.13
C LYS A 2 -1.75 12.72 -39.61
N LYS A 3 -0.48 12.88 -39.21
CA LYS A 3 -0.10 13.06 -37.79
C LYS A 3 0.00 14.49 -37.30
N VAL A 4 -0.05 15.48 -38.19
CA VAL A 4 0.03 16.91 -37.84
C VAL A 4 -1.35 17.52 -37.65
N VAL A 5 -2.39 16.94 -38.24
CA VAL A 5 -3.79 17.44 -38.13
C VAL A 5 -4.46 17.04 -36.83
N CYS A 6 -4.04 15.93 -36.20
CA CYS A 6 -4.56 15.51 -34.88
C CYS A 6 -4.00 16.39 -33.73
N LEU A 7 -2.82 16.97 -33.90
CA LEU A 7 -2.20 17.81 -32.86
C LEU A 7 -2.80 19.23 -32.80
N LEU A 8 -3.45 19.68 -33.84
CA LEU A 8 -4.05 21.02 -33.93
C LEU A 8 -5.51 21.07 -33.45
N ILE A 9 -6.20 19.93 -33.39
CA ILE A 9 -7.60 19.87 -32.92
C ILE A 9 -7.67 19.67 -31.42
N THR A 10 -6.67 19.03 -30.77
CA THR A 10 -6.59 18.90 -29.30
C THR A 10 -6.17 20.19 -28.61
N LEU A 11 -5.43 21.08 -29.28
CA LEU A 11 -5.01 22.37 -28.71
C LEU A 11 -6.14 23.39 -28.58
N LEU A 12 -7.28 23.23 -29.27
CA LEU A 12 -8.40 24.16 -29.28
C LEU A 12 -9.49 23.88 -28.21
N PHE A 13 -9.50 22.70 -27.58
CA PHE A 13 -10.55 22.37 -26.64
C PHE A 13 -10.17 22.56 -25.16
N THR A 14 -8.90 22.56 -24.81
CA THR A 14 -8.44 22.69 -23.39
C THR A 14 -8.15 24.14 -23.01
N VAL A 15 -7.84 25.01 -23.97
CA VAL A 15 -7.66 26.47 -23.77
C VAL A 15 -8.97 27.15 -23.34
N ASN A 16 -10.14 26.56 -23.60
CA ASN A 16 -11.44 27.18 -23.30
C ASN A 16 -11.99 26.92 -21.89
N ILE A 17 -11.41 26.03 -21.10
CA ILE A 17 -11.96 25.70 -19.75
C ILE A 17 -11.48 26.73 -18.71
N PHE A 18 -10.26 27.29 -18.87
CA PHE A 18 -9.73 28.35 -18.01
C PHE A 18 -9.77 29.73 -18.68
N ALA A 19 -9.98 29.82 -20.02
CA ALA A 19 -10.03 31.08 -20.75
C ALA A 19 -11.32 31.89 -20.53
N ALA A 20 -12.36 31.33 -19.93
CA ALA A 20 -13.59 32.04 -19.61
C ALA A 20 -13.42 33.01 -18.42
N SER A 21 -12.45 32.81 -17.52
CA SER A 21 -12.13 33.75 -16.42
C SER A 21 -11.34 34.98 -16.86
N ALA A 22 -10.71 34.96 -18.06
CA ALA A 22 -9.72 35.96 -18.50
C ALA A 22 -10.20 37.01 -19.48
N ALA A 23 -11.48 37.06 -19.80
CA ALA A 23 -11.99 38.02 -20.80
C ALA A 23 -12.02 39.50 -20.35
N GLY A 24 -11.64 39.78 -19.09
CA GLY A 24 -11.58 41.15 -18.56
C GLY A 24 -10.20 41.60 -18.05
N TYR A 25 -9.31 40.69 -17.78
CA TYR A 25 -7.94 40.96 -17.33
C TYR A 25 -6.99 40.09 -18.12
N GLY A 26 -6.10 40.66 -18.85
CA GLY A 26 -5.16 40.14 -19.83
C GLY A 26 -4.97 38.61 -19.81
N LYS A 27 -5.05 38.01 -21.01
CA LYS A 27 -4.80 36.60 -21.30
C LYS A 27 -3.54 36.06 -20.61
N ASN A 28 -3.66 35.55 -19.37
CA ASN A 28 -2.64 34.73 -18.76
C ASN A 28 -3.32 33.43 -18.30
N ASP A 29 -3.20 32.43 -19.11
CA ASP A 29 -3.64 31.07 -18.86
C ASP A 29 -3.05 30.55 -17.52
N LEU A 30 -3.90 30.07 -16.61
CA LEU A 30 -3.52 29.47 -15.35
C LEU A 30 -2.38 28.45 -15.52
N ASN A 31 -2.55 27.58 -16.52
CA ASN A 31 -1.55 26.57 -16.86
C ASN A 31 -0.23 27.21 -17.32
N VAL A 32 -0.27 28.24 -18.18
CA VAL A 32 0.94 28.87 -18.70
C VAL A 32 1.72 29.60 -17.61
N LYS A 33 1.03 30.23 -16.66
CA LYS A 33 1.69 30.94 -15.55
C LYS A 33 2.29 29.96 -14.55
N LEU A 34 1.56 28.92 -14.18
CA LEU A 34 2.03 27.85 -13.30
C LEU A 34 3.21 27.07 -13.91
N PHE A 35 3.15 26.75 -15.22
CA PHE A 35 4.24 26.10 -15.93
C PHE A 35 5.49 26.99 -16.01
N LYS A 36 5.34 28.29 -16.24
CA LYS A 36 6.48 29.22 -16.27
C LYS A 36 7.13 29.41 -14.91
N GLU A 37 6.34 29.41 -13.83
CA GLU A 37 6.87 29.47 -12.45
C GLU A 37 7.62 28.18 -12.09
N LEU A 38 7.12 27.01 -12.52
CA LEU A 38 7.78 25.70 -12.33
C LEU A 38 9.05 25.54 -13.19
N GLU A 39 9.07 26.12 -14.40
CA GLU A 39 10.27 26.09 -15.25
C GLU A 39 11.45 26.87 -14.68
N GLN A 40 11.19 27.89 -13.90
CA GLN A 40 12.21 28.76 -13.29
C GLN A 40 12.79 28.21 -11.98
N GLN A 41 12.20 27.14 -11.41
CA GLN A 41 12.67 26.56 -10.16
C GLN A 41 13.82 25.58 -10.41
N GLU A 42 14.93 25.76 -9.71
CA GLU A 42 16.06 24.83 -9.72
C GLU A 42 15.75 23.63 -8.82
N GLY A 43 15.72 22.41 -9.41
CA GLY A 43 15.51 21.17 -8.65
C GLY A 43 15.12 20.00 -9.53
N THR A 44 14.95 18.86 -8.92
CA THR A 44 14.57 17.61 -9.62
C THR A 44 13.10 17.68 -10.04
N LYS A 45 12.84 17.81 -11.35
CA LYS A 45 11.50 17.78 -11.93
C LYS A 45 11.10 16.32 -12.17
N ILE A 46 9.95 15.91 -11.65
CA ILE A 46 9.43 14.56 -11.83
C ILE A 46 7.99 14.59 -12.34
N THR A 47 7.64 13.63 -13.21
CA THR A 47 6.25 13.38 -13.62
C THR A 47 5.56 12.44 -12.63
N ILE A 48 4.22 12.33 -12.70
CA ILE A 48 3.46 11.34 -11.90
C ILE A 48 4.00 9.92 -12.14
N ARG A 49 4.28 9.60 -13.42
CA ARG A 49 4.85 8.29 -13.79
C ARG A 49 6.24 8.06 -13.17
N ASP A 50 7.12 9.05 -13.22
CA ASP A 50 8.45 8.94 -12.62
C ASP A 50 8.37 8.81 -11.10
N ALA A 51 7.49 9.56 -10.45
CA ALA A 51 7.25 9.44 -9.01
C ALA A 51 6.83 8.01 -8.62
N VAL A 52 5.90 7.40 -9.36
CA VAL A 52 5.50 6.01 -9.12
C VAL A 52 6.68 5.06 -9.33
N LYS A 53 7.47 5.19 -10.40
CA LYS A 53 8.67 4.34 -10.63
C LYS A 53 9.69 4.45 -9.51
N ILE A 54 9.98 5.66 -9.06
CA ILE A 54 10.89 5.89 -7.92
C ILE A 54 10.34 5.21 -6.66
N ALA A 55 9.07 5.42 -6.33
CA ALA A 55 8.46 4.83 -5.15
C ALA A 55 8.45 3.29 -5.18
N LEU A 56 8.15 2.68 -6.32
CA LEU A 56 8.18 1.22 -6.48
C LEU A 56 9.58 0.63 -6.30
N LYS A 57 10.62 1.43 -6.53
CA LYS A 57 12.02 1.03 -6.36
C LYS A 57 12.54 1.31 -4.94
N ASP A 58 12.30 2.52 -4.42
CA ASP A 58 12.99 3.06 -3.26
C ASP A 58 12.15 3.12 -1.98
N SER A 59 10.81 2.90 -2.06
CA SER A 59 9.92 2.95 -0.92
C SER A 59 10.23 1.86 0.11
N TYR A 60 10.27 2.23 1.40
CA TYR A 60 10.42 1.30 2.51
C TYR A 60 9.36 0.20 2.53
N GLN A 61 8.12 0.51 2.17
CA GLN A 61 7.03 -0.47 2.15
C GLN A 61 7.27 -1.58 1.13
N VAL A 62 7.72 -1.22 -0.09
CA VAL A 62 8.08 -2.19 -1.14
C VAL A 62 9.31 -2.99 -0.74
N TYR A 63 10.33 -2.34 -0.16
CA TYR A 63 11.51 -3.01 0.37
C TYR A 63 11.15 -4.06 1.43
N SER A 64 10.34 -3.70 2.43
CA SER A 64 9.89 -4.59 3.50
C SER A 64 9.08 -5.79 2.96
N ALA A 65 8.17 -5.54 2.00
CA ALA A 65 7.38 -6.59 1.36
C ALA A 65 8.26 -7.53 0.51
N THR A 66 9.31 -6.99 -0.15
CA THR A 66 10.29 -7.79 -0.91
C THR A 66 11.08 -8.70 0.04
N LYS A 67 11.52 -8.19 1.19
CA LYS A 67 12.18 -9.02 2.20
C LYS A 67 11.26 -10.09 2.78
N SER A 68 9.98 -9.79 2.97
CA SER A 68 9.00 -10.78 3.40
C SER A 68 8.81 -11.91 2.37
N LYS A 69 8.85 -11.58 1.07
CA LYS A 69 8.85 -12.58 -0.01
C LYS A 69 10.12 -13.45 0.03
N GLU A 70 11.31 -12.84 0.12
CA GLU A 70 12.59 -13.57 0.22
C GLU A 70 12.61 -14.53 1.42
N ILE A 71 12.12 -14.09 2.59
CA ILE A 71 11.98 -14.93 3.78
C ILE A 71 11.08 -16.15 3.51
N ALA A 72 9.96 -15.95 2.81
CA ALA A 72 9.05 -17.05 2.49
C ALA A 72 9.66 -18.03 1.46
N GLU A 73 10.46 -17.54 0.51
CA GLU A 73 11.21 -18.38 -0.44
C GLU A 73 12.28 -19.22 0.28
N GLU A 74 13.00 -18.65 1.28
CA GLU A 74 13.94 -19.40 2.09
C GLU A 74 13.24 -20.42 3.00
N ALA A 75 12.04 -20.11 3.53
CA ALA A 75 11.23 -21.08 4.25
C ALA A 75 10.82 -22.29 3.37
N LEU A 76 10.54 -22.04 2.07
CA LEU A 76 10.29 -23.11 1.13
C LEU A 76 11.56 -23.96 0.88
N ARG A 77 12.73 -23.34 0.80
CA ARG A 77 14.02 -24.05 0.72
C ARG A 77 14.26 -24.89 1.98
N GLN A 78 13.99 -24.33 3.15
CA GLN A 78 14.05 -25.04 4.42
C GLN A 78 13.08 -26.25 4.46
N ALA A 79 11.84 -26.10 3.96
CA ALA A 79 10.87 -27.19 3.91
C ALA A 79 11.34 -28.37 3.04
N ASN A 80 12.09 -28.09 1.96
CA ASN A 80 12.69 -29.12 1.11
C ASN A 80 13.74 -29.94 1.86
N SER A 81 14.37 -29.38 2.91
CA SER A 81 15.37 -30.14 3.70
C SER A 81 14.78 -31.36 4.41
N SER A 82 13.47 -31.36 4.67
CA SER A 82 12.78 -32.50 5.30
C SER A 82 12.81 -33.81 4.48
N TYR A 83 13.17 -33.74 3.21
CA TYR A 83 13.35 -34.92 2.35
C TYR A 83 14.74 -35.55 2.45
N TYR A 84 15.70 -34.87 3.08
CA TYR A 84 17.08 -35.31 3.20
C TYR A 84 17.36 -35.83 4.61
N PRO A 85 18.32 -36.77 4.78
CA PRO A 85 18.82 -37.11 6.09
C PRO A 85 19.56 -35.90 6.70
N TYR A 86 19.43 -35.72 8.00
CA TYR A 86 20.29 -34.80 8.73
C TYR A 86 21.33 -35.60 9.53
N ILE A 87 22.56 -35.06 9.62
CA ILE A 87 23.69 -35.68 10.28
C ILE A 87 24.21 -34.69 11.32
N ASP A 88 24.19 -35.13 12.56
CA ASP A 88 24.66 -34.35 13.70
C ASP A 88 25.88 -35.02 14.34
N PHE A 89 26.84 -34.22 14.79
CA PHE A 89 27.87 -34.68 15.72
C PHE A 89 27.43 -34.35 17.12
N GLU A 90 27.40 -35.38 18.00
CA GLU A 90 27.01 -35.25 19.39
C GLU A 90 28.12 -35.77 20.30
N ALA A 91 28.57 -34.91 21.21
CA ALA A 91 29.50 -35.29 22.24
C ALA A 91 28.87 -35.03 23.62
N ASN A 92 28.75 -36.09 24.43
CA ASN A 92 28.15 -36.03 25.76
C ASN A 92 29.12 -36.59 26.79
N TYR A 93 29.19 -35.89 27.91
CA TYR A 93 29.77 -36.39 29.15
C TYR A 93 28.69 -36.38 30.23
N ASN A 94 28.48 -37.53 30.87
CA ASN A 94 27.56 -37.66 31.97
C ASN A 94 28.26 -38.31 33.15
N ARG A 95 28.16 -37.69 34.33
CA ARG A 95 28.65 -38.22 35.61
C ARG A 95 27.50 -38.52 36.53
N ALA A 96 27.38 -39.78 36.92
CA ALA A 96 26.43 -40.19 37.97
C ALA A 96 26.97 -39.75 39.33
N LEU A 97 26.28 -38.79 39.99
CA LEU A 97 26.64 -38.28 41.30
C LEU A 97 26.15 -39.20 42.43
N LEU A 98 25.07 -39.93 42.17
CA LEU A 98 24.50 -40.89 43.12
C LEU A 98 24.45 -42.26 42.44
N ARG A 99 24.83 -43.31 43.18
CA ARG A 99 24.81 -44.66 42.66
C ARG A 99 23.42 -45.27 42.79
N ALA A 100 22.93 -45.87 41.73
CA ALA A 100 21.68 -46.61 41.79
C ALA A 100 21.87 -47.88 42.61
N LYS A 101 20.89 -48.16 43.47
CA LYS A 101 20.82 -49.44 44.23
C LYS A 101 19.62 -50.19 43.72
N SER A 102 19.77 -51.49 43.51
CA SER A 102 18.67 -52.39 43.20
C SER A 102 18.63 -53.59 44.18
N LEU A 103 17.46 -54.18 44.33
CA LEU A 103 17.29 -55.38 45.07
C LEU A 103 17.94 -56.57 44.30
N ASN A 104 18.79 -57.34 44.92
CA ASN A 104 19.25 -58.60 44.39
C ASN A 104 18.23 -59.74 44.69
N SER A 105 18.47 -60.93 44.16
CA SER A 105 17.63 -62.13 44.39
C SER A 105 17.46 -62.54 45.82
N SER A 106 18.21 -61.95 46.78
CA SER A 106 18.13 -62.16 48.20
C SER A 106 17.56 -60.98 48.97
N ASP A 107 16.75 -60.11 48.35
CA ASP A 107 16.14 -58.91 48.91
C ASP A 107 17.10 -57.93 49.60
N LYS A 108 18.37 -57.93 49.22
CA LYS A 108 19.36 -56.95 49.67
C LYS A 108 19.58 -55.84 48.62
N MET A 109 19.61 -54.60 49.10
CA MET A 109 19.97 -53.42 48.24
C MET A 109 21.46 -53.51 47.94
N VAL A 110 21.77 -53.72 46.65
CA VAL A 110 23.15 -53.79 46.13
C VAL A 110 23.39 -52.66 45.17
N GLU A 111 24.55 -52.07 45.17
CA GLU A 111 24.93 -51.08 44.16
C GLU A 111 25.05 -51.74 42.80
N THR A 112 24.18 -51.28 41.86
CA THR A 112 24.07 -51.88 40.53
C THR A 112 24.93 -51.17 39.49
N SER A 113 25.34 -49.92 39.72
CA SER A 113 26.14 -49.17 38.75
C SER A 113 27.59 -49.11 39.18
N ILE A 114 28.45 -49.71 38.41
CA ILE A 114 29.92 -49.65 38.57
C ILE A 114 30.50 -48.46 37.80
N VAL A 115 29.72 -47.86 36.87
CA VAL A 115 30.15 -46.81 35.97
C VAL A 115 29.67 -45.47 36.46
N ASN A 116 30.62 -44.56 36.79
CA ASN A 116 30.28 -43.22 37.24
C ASN A 116 30.28 -42.19 36.10
N ASN A 117 31.12 -42.38 35.09
CA ASN A 117 31.27 -41.45 33.98
C ASN A 117 30.97 -42.18 32.69
N THR A 118 30.18 -41.53 31.84
CA THR A 118 29.85 -41.99 30.49
C THR A 118 30.29 -40.90 29.48
N TYR A 119 31.04 -41.30 28.51
CA TYR A 119 31.51 -40.43 27.42
C TYR A 119 30.97 -40.96 26.11
N THR A 120 30.40 -40.06 25.32
CA THR A 120 29.89 -40.40 23.98
C THR A 120 30.34 -39.35 23.00
N ALA A 121 30.96 -39.76 21.89
CA ALA A 121 31.28 -38.91 20.76
C ALA A 121 30.84 -39.62 19.48
N GLN A 122 29.73 -39.20 18.88
CA GLN A 122 29.10 -39.95 17.79
C GLN A 122 28.55 -39.04 16.72
N LEU A 123 28.55 -39.53 15.47
CA LEU A 123 27.73 -39.00 14.38
C LEU A 123 26.36 -39.72 14.43
N LYS A 124 25.30 -38.93 14.42
CA LYS A 124 23.92 -39.40 14.29
C LYS A 124 23.36 -39.02 12.96
N ALA A 125 22.81 -39.93 12.22
CA ALA A 125 22.04 -39.70 11.01
C ALA A 125 20.57 -40.07 11.24
N ASN A 126 19.65 -39.20 10.90
CA ASN A 126 18.23 -39.50 10.95
C ASN A 126 17.60 -39.11 9.58
N TRP A 127 16.78 -40.00 9.07
CA TRP A 127 16.07 -39.80 7.80
C TRP A 127 14.61 -40.22 7.94
N VAL A 128 13.71 -39.28 7.69
CA VAL A 128 12.27 -39.56 7.67
C VAL A 128 11.91 -40.08 6.28
N LEU A 129 11.53 -41.37 6.21
CA LEU A 129 11.25 -42.04 4.96
C LEU A 129 9.79 -41.89 4.52
N TRP A 130 8.87 -41.93 5.49
CA TRP A 130 7.44 -41.82 5.22
C TRP A 130 6.66 -41.33 6.45
N THR A 131 5.66 -40.46 6.23
CA THR A 131 4.87 -39.80 7.30
C THR A 131 3.39 -39.69 6.94
N GLY A 132 2.83 -40.64 6.18
CA GLY A 132 1.43 -40.54 5.74
C GLY A 132 1.13 -39.33 4.86
N GLY A 133 2.14 -38.79 4.15
CA GLY A 133 2.00 -37.59 3.33
C GLY A 133 2.22 -36.26 4.09
N LYS A 134 2.58 -36.28 5.39
CA LYS A 134 2.77 -35.08 6.20
C LYS A 134 3.84 -34.15 5.62
N ILE A 135 5.03 -34.69 5.25
CA ILE A 135 6.13 -33.91 4.66
C ILE A 135 5.70 -33.28 3.32
N THR A 136 5.02 -34.04 2.46
CA THR A 136 4.55 -33.56 1.16
C THR A 136 3.54 -32.43 1.31
N ASN A 137 2.54 -32.61 2.19
CA ASN A 137 1.52 -31.59 2.46
C ASN A 137 2.12 -30.37 3.17
N THR A 138 3.14 -30.55 4.06
CA THR A 138 3.86 -29.43 4.67
C THR A 138 4.63 -28.62 3.64
N LYS A 139 5.29 -29.28 2.69
CA LYS A 139 5.96 -28.59 1.57
C LYS A 139 4.96 -27.80 0.74
N GLU A 140 3.81 -28.39 0.39
CA GLU A 140 2.76 -27.69 -0.37
C GLU A 140 2.19 -26.50 0.42
N TYR A 141 1.93 -26.66 1.70
CA TYR A 141 1.52 -25.59 2.60
C TYR A 141 2.51 -24.39 2.58
N ILE A 142 3.82 -24.66 2.69
CA ILE A 142 4.85 -23.61 2.69
C ILE A 142 5.02 -23.02 1.28
N LYS A 143 4.87 -23.82 0.22
CA LYS A 143 4.87 -23.33 -1.16
C LYS A 143 3.73 -22.34 -1.41
N LEU A 144 2.52 -22.67 -0.98
CA LEU A 144 1.36 -21.78 -1.08
C LEU A 144 1.56 -20.49 -0.27
N GLN A 145 2.23 -20.57 0.90
CA GLN A 145 2.62 -19.38 1.67
C GLN A 145 3.62 -18.49 0.92
N ALA A 146 4.62 -19.10 0.26
CA ALA A 146 5.60 -18.35 -0.54
C ALA A 146 4.91 -17.68 -1.75
N GLU A 147 4.00 -18.38 -2.41
CA GLU A 147 3.19 -17.82 -3.49
C GLU A 147 2.29 -16.67 -2.99
N SER A 148 1.63 -16.83 -1.85
CA SER A 148 0.84 -15.78 -1.19
C SER A 148 1.69 -14.54 -0.89
N SER A 149 2.94 -14.71 -0.43
CA SER A 149 3.86 -13.60 -0.17
C SER A 149 4.22 -12.81 -1.44
N ASN A 150 4.31 -13.48 -2.60
CA ASN A 150 4.52 -12.81 -3.87
C ASN A 150 3.32 -11.93 -4.27
N TYR A 151 2.09 -12.42 -4.11
CA TYR A 151 0.89 -11.61 -4.38
C TYR A 151 0.68 -10.49 -3.34
N LYS A 152 1.09 -10.70 -2.07
CA LYS A 152 1.14 -9.63 -1.07
C LYS A 152 2.11 -8.52 -1.46
N LEU A 153 3.28 -8.85 -2.03
CA LEU A 153 4.20 -7.86 -2.58
C LEU A 153 3.54 -7.08 -3.73
N GLN A 154 2.83 -7.75 -4.65
CA GLN A 154 2.11 -7.07 -5.73
C GLN A 154 1.03 -6.13 -5.18
N HIS A 155 0.29 -6.56 -4.15
CA HIS A 155 -0.68 -5.71 -3.47
C HIS A 155 -0.02 -4.46 -2.86
N VAL A 156 1.10 -4.61 -2.14
CA VAL A 156 1.85 -3.48 -1.57
C VAL A 156 2.32 -2.52 -2.65
N LYS A 157 2.81 -3.03 -3.79
CA LYS A 157 3.17 -2.19 -4.94
C LYS A 157 1.97 -1.38 -5.46
N SER A 158 0.79 -2.01 -5.59
CA SER A 158 -0.44 -1.31 -6.03
C SER A 158 -0.87 -0.23 -5.03
N VAL A 159 -0.80 -0.50 -3.72
CA VAL A 159 -1.10 0.48 -2.66
C VAL A 159 -0.12 1.65 -2.71
N VAL A 160 1.18 1.39 -2.86
CA VAL A 160 2.21 2.44 -2.97
C VAL A 160 1.98 3.28 -4.22
N ALA A 161 1.73 2.67 -5.39
CA ALA A 161 1.45 3.38 -6.64
C ALA A 161 0.23 4.30 -6.49
N ARG A 162 -0.90 3.80 -5.99
CA ARG A 162 -2.10 4.61 -5.70
C ARG A 162 -1.79 5.76 -4.75
N THR A 163 -1.06 5.51 -3.67
CA THR A 163 -0.74 6.54 -2.68
C THR A 163 0.09 7.66 -3.29
N VAL A 164 1.08 7.33 -4.12
CA VAL A 164 1.90 8.32 -4.84
C VAL A 164 1.05 9.13 -5.81
N VAL A 165 0.21 8.48 -6.61
CA VAL A 165 -0.71 9.16 -7.54
C VAL A 165 -1.62 10.13 -6.78
N ASN A 166 -2.18 9.70 -5.65
CA ASN A 166 -3.03 10.54 -4.81
C ASN A 166 -2.27 11.75 -4.22
N TYR A 167 -1.02 11.58 -3.78
CA TYR A 167 -0.20 12.72 -3.35
C TYR A 167 0.14 13.68 -4.50
N CYS A 168 0.41 13.17 -5.70
CA CYS A 168 0.63 14.01 -6.87
C CYS A 168 -0.61 14.85 -7.20
N TYR A 169 -1.80 14.25 -7.24
CA TYR A 169 -3.04 15.01 -7.47
C TYR A 169 -3.34 15.98 -6.33
N LYS A 170 -2.99 15.64 -5.09
CA LYS A 170 -3.13 16.57 -3.96
C LYS A 170 -2.22 17.79 -4.10
N ILE A 171 -0.99 17.64 -4.59
CA ILE A 171 -0.08 18.76 -4.88
C ILE A 171 -0.65 19.64 -6.00
N ILE A 172 -1.13 19.04 -7.09
CA ILE A 172 -1.75 19.77 -8.22
C ILE A 172 -2.96 20.56 -7.72
N TYR A 173 -3.84 19.94 -6.93
CA TYR A 173 -5.00 20.56 -6.32
C TYR A 173 -4.61 21.74 -5.41
N ALA A 174 -3.68 21.51 -4.47
CA ALA A 174 -3.24 22.57 -3.55
C ALA A 174 -2.60 23.75 -4.32
N SER A 175 -1.84 23.48 -5.39
CA SER A 175 -1.27 24.52 -6.25
C SER A 175 -2.35 25.33 -6.98
N ALA A 176 -3.40 24.66 -7.46
CA ALA A 176 -4.54 25.33 -8.06
C ALA A 176 -5.30 26.22 -7.05
N LEU A 177 -5.45 25.75 -5.79
CA LEU A 177 -6.03 26.58 -4.73
C LEU A 177 -5.19 27.81 -4.41
N VAL A 178 -3.86 27.72 -4.38
CA VAL A 178 -3.00 28.91 -4.21
C VAL A 178 -3.30 29.92 -5.30
N HIS A 179 -3.38 29.48 -6.55
CA HIS A 179 -3.66 30.40 -7.66
C HIS A 179 -5.03 31.07 -7.55
N VAL A 180 -6.08 30.33 -7.22
CA VAL A 180 -7.43 30.90 -7.02
C VAL A 180 -7.40 31.94 -5.89
N GLN A 181 -6.75 31.63 -4.76
CA GLN A 181 -6.67 32.55 -3.63
C GLN A 181 -5.80 33.80 -3.91
N GLU A 182 -4.71 33.65 -4.66
CA GLU A 182 -3.89 34.80 -5.09
C GLU A 182 -4.65 35.69 -6.08
N THR A 183 -5.37 35.10 -7.02
CA THR A 183 -6.24 35.84 -7.94
C THR A 183 -7.32 36.62 -7.17
N TYR A 184 -7.96 35.97 -6.20
CA TYR A 184 -8.96 36.61 -5.34
C TYR A 184 -8.35 37.77 -4.53
N LEU A 185 -7.15 37.60 -3.98
CA LEU A 185 -6.43 38.65 -3.26
C LEU A 185 -6.10 39.83 -4.19
N ASP A 186 -5.65 39.56 -5.43
CA ASP A 186 -5.33 40.61 -6.38
C ASP A 186 -6.56 41.42 -6.80
N VAL A 187 -7.70 40.76 -7.04
CA VAL A 187 -8.99 41.43 -7.30
C VAL A 187 -9.41 42.29 -6.13
N ALA A 188 -9.30 41.78 -4.90
CA ALA A 188 -9.62 42.54 -3.68
C ALA A 188 -8.73 43.78 -3.49
N LYS A 189 -7.40 43.64 -3.77
CA LYS A 189 -6.45 44.78 -3.71
C LYS A 189 -6.76 45.83 -4.77
N GLN A 190 -7.09 45.42 -6.02
CA GLN A 190 -7.49 46.35 -7.09
C GLN A 190 -8.74 47.11 -6.71
N HIS A 191 -9.76 46.42 -6.12
CA HIS A 191 -10.98 47.05 -5.69
C HIS A 191 -10.76 48.04 -4.52
N LEU A 192 -9.87 47.72 -3.59
CA LEU A 192 -9.45 48.63 -2.52
C LEU A 192 -8.78 49.90 -3.12
N ALA A 193 -7.90 49.74 -4.11
CA ALA A 193 -7.25 50.88 -4.78
C ALA A 193 -8.27 51.76 -5.51
N GLU A 194 -9.25 51.14 -6.21
CA GLU A 194 -10.35 51.86 -6.86
C GLU A 194 -11.24 52.62 -5.82
N THR A 195 -11.59 52.01 -4.70
CA THR A 195 -12.34 52.64 -3.64
C THR A 195 -11.59 53.84 -3.02
N LYS A 196 -10.26 53.71 -2.81
CA LYS A 196 -9.42 54.83 -2.35
C LYS A 196 -9.38 55.99 -3.35
N ALA A 197 -9.35 55.70 -4.68
CA ALA A 197 -9.39 56.70 -5.73
C ALA A 197 -10.75 57.45 -5.75
N ARG A 198 -11.86 56.72 -5.62
CA ARG A 198 -13.22 57.28 -5.54
C ARG A 198 -13.42 58.15 -4.31
N TYR A 199 -12.86 57.75 -3.15
CA TYR A 199 -12.89 58.57 -1.95
C TYR A 199 -12.21 59.93 -2.11
N LYS A 200 -11.03 59.94 -2.80
CA LYS A 200 -10.37 61.23 -3.11
C LYS A 200 -11.22 62.18 -4.00
N GLN A 201 -12.15 61.61 -4.77
CA GLN A 201 -13.09 62.36 -5.61
C GLN A 201 -14.42 62.67 -4.90
N GLY A 202 -14.56 62.28 -3.61
CA GLY A 202 -15.81 62.48 -2.85
C GLY A 202 -16.94 61.51 -3.20
N LEU A 203 -16.63 60.42 -3.98
CA LEU A 203 -17.61 59.45 -4.47
C LEU A 203 -17.71 58.16 -3.60
N SER A 204 -16.98 58.07 -2.52
CA SER A 204 -16.96 56.92 -1.59
C SER A 204 -16.72 57.42 -0.17
N SER A 205 -17.08 56.65 0.84
CA SER A 205 -16.89 56.97 2.26
C SER A 205 -15.58 56.38 2.83
N ASN A 206 -15.12 56.90 3.96
CA ASN A 206 -14.00 56.29 4.70
C ASN A 206 -14.38 54.87 5.22
N LEU A 207 -15.65 54.63 5.52
CA LEU A 207 -16.15 53.32 5.92
C LEU A 207 -15.97 52.29 4.81
N ASP A 208 -16.17 52.67 3.56
CA ASP A 208 -15.96 51.81 2.39
C ASP A 208 -14.50 51.37 2.25
N ILE A 209 -13.56 52.31 2.51
CA ILE A 209 -12.11 51.99 2.49
C ILE A 209 -11.78 50.98 3.60
N LEU A 210 -12.26 51.24 4.84
CA LEU A 210 -12.03 50.32 5.97
C LEU A 210 -12.61 48.93 5.70
N THR A 211 -13.82 48.87 5.13
CA THR A 211 -14.44 47.58 4.75
C THR A 211 -13.60 46.80 3.73
N GLN A 212 -13.09 47.46 2.69
CA GLN A 212 -12.24 46.80 1.71
C GLN A 212 -10.86 46.44 2.26
N GLN A 213 -10.31 47.25 3.17
CA GLN A 213 -9.03 46.93 3.81
C GLN A 213 -9.18 45.66 4.67
N VAL A 214 -10.21 45.54 5.50
CA VAL A 214 -10.50 44.35 6.29
C VAL A 214 -10.66 43.12 5.40
N ARG A 215 -11.31 43.29 4.23
CA ARG A 215 -11.46 42.18 3.25
C ARG A 215 -10.11 41.68 2.72
N VAL A 216 -9.24 42.57 2.27
CA VAL A 216 -7.88 42.25 1.82
C VAL A 216 -7.12 41.56 2.95
N ASP A 217 -7.17 42.08 4.16
CA ASP A 217 -6.42 41.55 5.30
C ASP A 217 -6.92 40.14 5.71
N ASN A 218 -8.20 39.83 5.51
CA ASN A 218 -8.78 38.49 5.74
C ASN A 218 -8.44 37.46 4.67
N ILE A 219 -8.08 37.88 3.45
CA ILE A 219 -7.68 36.95 2.37
C ILE A 219 -6.22 36.53 2.52
N VAL A 220 -5.34 37.39 3.00
CA VAL A 220 -3.90 37.11 3.15
C VAL A 220 -3.63 35.80 3.93
N PRO A 221 -4.24 35.53 5.09
CA PRO A 221 -4.07 34.26 5.79
C PRO A 221 -4.51 33.05 4.96
N GLN A 222 -5.55 33.18 4.12
CA GLN A 222 -6.04 32.08 3.26
C GLN A 222 -5.01 31.71 2.21
N VAL A 223 -4.34 32.69 1.59
CA VAL A 223 -3.21 32.46 0.65
C VAL A 223 -2.05 31.75 1.38
N LEU A 224 -1.69 32.19 2.60
CA LEU A 224 -0.62 31.58 3.37
C LEU A 224 -0.95 30.13 3.74
N LEU A 225 -2.19 29.83 4.11
CA LEU A 225 -2.66 28.48 4.38
C LEU A 225 -2.58 27.60 3.13
N ALA A 226 -3.03 28.09 1.98
CA ALA A 226 -2.94 27.35 0.72
C ALA A 226 -1.49 27.03 0.33
N LYS A 227 -0.56 28.00 0.49
CA LYS A 227 0.90 27.77 0.26
C LYS A 227 1.48 26.72 1.20
N ARG A 228 1.12 26.77 2.49
CA ARG A 228 1.51 25.74 3.46
C ARG A 228 1.02 24.35 3.02
N ASP A 229 -0.21 24.24 2.51
CA ASP A 229 -0.80 22.96 2.13
C ASP A 229 -0.10 22.33 0.92
N VAL A 230 0.43 23.14 -0.01
CA VAL A 230 1.33 22.66 -1.09
C VAL A 230 2.60 22.03 -0.49
N GLU A 231 3.23 22.72 0.46
CA GLU A 231 4.46 22.21 1.08
C GLU A 231 4.20 20.91 1.86
N LEU A 232 3.12 20.85 2.65
CA LEU A 232 2.73 19.62 3.37
C LEU A 232 2.44 18.44 2.43
N ALA A 233 1.78 18.69 1.29
CA ALA A 233 1.53 17.66 0.29
C ALA A 233 2.85 17.19 -0.35
N THR A 234 3.78 18.12 -0.62
CA THR A 234 5.11 17.81 -1.17
C THR A 234 5.96 17.02 -0.18
N LEU A 235 5.94 17.37 1.11
CA LEU A 235 6.61 16.60 2.17
C LEU A 235 6.09 15.16 2.23
N SER A 236 4.77 14.96 2.11
CA SER A 236 4.17 13.62 2.08
C SER A 236 4.64 12.81 0.88
N LEU A 237 4.79 13.45 -0.29
CA LEU A 237 5.36 12.81 -1.48
C LEU A 237 6.83 12.46 -1.29
N ARG A 238 7.67 13.38 -0.76
CA ARG A 238 9.08 13.11 -0.46
C ARG A 238 9.24 11.91 0.48
N GLN A 239 8.40 11.83 1.51
CA GLN A 239 8.41 10.72 2.47
C GLN A 239 8.18 9.36 1.79
N ILE A 240 7.15 9.22 0.94
CA ILE A 240 6.86 7.93 0.29
C ILE A 240 7.89 7.57 -0.78
N LEU A 241 8.54 8.58 -1.39
CA LEU A 241 9.66 8.40 -2.31
C LEU A 241 10.99 8.08 -1.61
N ASN A 242 10.98 8.02 -0.27
CA ASN A 242 12.19 7.84 0.55
C ASN A 242 13.29 8.88 0.24
N LYS A 243 12.88 10.14 0.04
CA LYS A 243 13.75 11.28 -0.21
C LYS A 243 13.90 12.13 1.05
N ASP A 244 15.01 12.87 1.12
CA ASP A 244 15.23 13.83 2.20
C ASP A 244 14.11 14.89 2.20
N PRO A 245 13.55 15.25 3.39
CA PRO A 245 12.50 16.27 3.50
C PRO A 245 12.86 17.62 2.90
N GLU A 246 14.14 18.00 2.94
CA GLU A 246 14.65 19.27 2.42
C GLU A 246 15.07 19.20 0.95
N SER A 247 15.00 18.03 0.31
CA SER A 247 15.41 17.88 -1.08
C SER A 247 14.50 18.70 -2.02
N PRO A 248 15.04 19.47 -2.97
CA PRO A 248 14.26 20.22 -3.93
C PRO A 248 13.59 19.24 -4.92
N LEU A 249 12.28 19.04 -4.75
CA LEU A 249 11.45 18.17 -5.58
C LEU A 249 10.28 18.97 -6.15
N PHE A 250 10.17 19.02 -7.48
CA PHE A 250 9.09 19.71 -8.17
C PHE A 250 8.31 18.74 -9.03
N LEU A 251 6.99 18.68 -8.79
CA LEU A 251 6.09 17.88 -9.60
C LEU A 251 5.78 18.64 -10.90
N THR A 252 6.02 17.99 -12.04
CA THR A 252 5.56 18.45 -13.35
C THR A 252 4.46 17.52 -13.85
N TRP A 253 3.43 18.09 -14.48
CA TRP A 253 2.34 17.32 -15.07
C TRP A 253 2.11 17.76 -16.50
N VAL A 254 1.64 16.84 -17.34
CA VAL A 254 1.21 17.09 -18.69
C VAL A 254 -0.31 17.15 -18.77
N GLU A 255 -0.83 17.85 -19.75
CA GLU A 255 -2.27 18.03 -19.94
C GLU A 255 -3.05 16.70 -19.96
N ASN A 256 -2.45 15.65 -20.52
CA ASN A 256 -3.03 14.30 -20.53
C ASN A 256 -3.23 13.69 -19.14
N ASP A 257 -2.46 14.11 -18.14
CA ASP A 257 -2.61 13.63 -16.76
C ASP A 257 -3.90 14.14 -16.10
N LEU A 258 -4.51 15.18 -16.67
CA LEU A 258 -5.76 15.79 -16.19
C LEU A 258 -7.00 15.35 -16.99
N LEU A 259 -6.84 14.52 -18.03
CA LEU A 259 -7.97 14.02 -18.81
C LEU A 259 -8.64 12.83 -18.10
N LEU A 260 -9.95 12.92 -17.96
CA LEU A 260 -10.77 11.83 -17.43
C LEU A 260 -11.22 10.93 -18.59
N PRO A 261 -10.92 9.62 -18.55
CA PRO A 261 -11.36 8.68 -19.57
C PRO A 261 -12.88 8.48 -19.52
N ASP A 262 -13.45 7.95 -20.59
CA ASP A 262 -14.83 7.51 -20.57
C ASP A 262 -15.04 6.37 -19.56
N LEU A 263 -16.25 6.30 -18.98
CA LEU A 263 -16.61 5.26 -18.01
C LEU A 263 -16.71 3.91 -18.72
N PRO A 264 -15.90 2.91 -18.33
CA PRO A 264 -16.04 1.57 -18.90
C PRO A 264 -17.32 0.88 -18.41
N ASP A 265 -17.73 -0.16 -19.14
CA ASP A 265 -18.83 -1.01 -18.71
C ASP A 265 -18.53 -1.69 -17.37
N LEU A 266 -19.51 -1.68 -16.48
CA LEU A 266 -19.38 -2.18 -15.11
C LEU A 266 -19.09 -3.70 -15.06
N GLN A 267 -19.66 -4.49 -15.99
CA GLN A 267 -19.41 -5.93 -16.01
C GLN A 267 -17.96 -6.25 -16.39
N THR A 268 -17.42 -5.52 -17.36
CA THR A 268 -15.99 -5.64 -17.75
C THR A 268 -15.08 -5.33 -16.57
N LEU A 269 -15.41 -4.33 -15.75
CA LEU A 269 -14.64 -3.98 -14.56
C LEU A 269 -14.66 -5.07 -13.48
N TYR A 270 -15.81 -5.73 -13.28
CA TYR A 270 -15.91 -6.89 -12.37
C TYR A 270 -15.00 -8.03 -12.81
N ASP A 271 -15.05 -8.38 -14.10
CA ASP A 271 -14.25 -9.48 -14.65
C ASP A 271 -12.74 -9.18 -14.54
N MET A 272 -12.37 -7.93 -14.78
CA MET A 272 -10.98 -7.49 -14.57
C MET A 272 -10.55 -7.58 -13.11
N ALA A 273 -11.38 -7.13 -12.18
CA ALA A 273 -11.09 -7.17 -10.75
C ALA A 273 -10.91 -8.61 -10.26
N TYR A 274 -11.78 -9.53 -10.67
CA TYR A 274 -11.69 -10.95 -10.29
C TYR A 274 -10.43 -11.63 -10.81
N GLN A 275 -9.88 -11.19 -11.94
CA GLN A 275 -8.67 -11.78 -12.54
C GLN A 275 -7.38 -11.14 -12.03
N LYS A 276 -7.39 -9.84 -11.73
CA LYS A 276 -6.16 -9.05 -11.55
C LYS A 276 -5.88 -8.63 -10.11
N ARG A 277 -6.90 -8.59 -9.24
CA ARG A 277 -6.70 -8.12 -7.86
C ARG A 277 -5.86 -9.07 -7.03
N PRO A 278 -4.68 -8.63 -6.56
CA PRO A 278 -3.80 -9.49 -5.76
C PRO A 278 -4.45 -9.95 -4.46
N GLU A 279 -5.28 -9.11 -3.81
CA GLU A 279 -5.93 -9.45 -2.53
C GLU A 279 -6.92 -10.62 -2.66
N LEU A 280 -7.62 -10.70 -3.80
CA LEU A 280 -8.53 -11.81 -4.06
C LEU A 280 -7.76 -13.12 -4.28
N ILE A 281 -6.61 -13.05 -4.96
CA ILE A 281 -5.72 -14.19 -5.14
C ILE A 281 -5.12 -14.61 -3.79
N VAL A 282 -4.70 -13.66 -2.95
CA VAL A 282 -4.22 -13.94 -1.58
C VAL A 282 -5.30 -14.61 -0.74
N SER A 283 -6.56 -14.17 -0.84
CA SER A 283 -7.68 -14.78 -0.12
C SER A 283 -7.95 -16.21 -0.59
N LYS A 284 -7.85 -16.48 -1.92
CA LYS A 284 -7.94 -17.84 -2.46
C LYS A 284 -6.79 -18.72 -1.96
N LEU A 285 -5.56 -18.22 -2.01
CA LEU A 285 -4.40 -18.94 -1.48
C LEU A 285 -4.52 -19.21 0.03
N ALA A 286 -5.17 -18.32 0.80
CA ALA A 286 -5.44 -18.55 2.23
C ALA A 286 -6.37 -19.76 2.43
N MET A 287 -7.38 -19.94 1.58
CA MET A 287 -8.24 -21.12 1.57
C MET A 287 -7.41 -22.38 1.23
N ASP A 288 -6.58 -22.35 0.18
CA ASP A 288 -5.75 -23.48 -0.24
C ASP A 288 -4.71 -23.83 0.85
N ILE A 289 -4.15 -22.85 1.55
CA ILE A 289 -3.26 -23.01 2.70
C ILE A 289 -3.99 -23.71 3.85
N ALA A 290 -5.23 -23.32 4.14
CA ALA A 290 -6.04 -23.97 5.19
C ALA A 290 -6.36 -25.42 4.81
N GLU A 291 -6.65 -25.71 3.55
CA GLU A 291 -6.84 -27.09 3.04
C GLU A 291 -5.58 -27.94 3.20
N ALA A 292 -4.40 -27.39 2.81
CA ALA A 292 -3.14 -28.08 3.01
C ALA A 292 -2.86 -28.38 4.49
N ASN A 293 -3.17 -27.45 5.40
CA ASN A 293 -3.03 -27.63 6.82
C ASN A 293 -3.99 -28.71 7.37
N TRP A 294 -5.20 -28.81 6.85
CA TRP A 294 -6.11 -29.90 7.15
C TRP A 294 -5.55 -31.26 6.69
N LYS A 295 -4.99 -31.34 5.47
CA LYS A 295 -4.31 -32.54 4.97
C LYS A 295 -3.11 -32.95 5.83
N ILE A 296 -2.36 -31.98 6.36
CA ILE A 296 -1.26 -32.22 7.31
C ILE A 296 -1.79 -32.87 8.59
N ALA A 297 -2.89 -32.36 9.15
CA ALA A 297 -3.50 -32.93 10.35
C ALA A 297 -4.03 -34.37 10.12
N LYS A 298 -4.62 -34.63 8.94
CA LYS A 298 -5.05 -36.00 8.57
C LYS A 298 -3.90 -36.99 8.52
N ALA A 299 -2.69 -36.52 8.16
CA ALA A 299 -1.51 -37.36 8.11
C ALA A 299 -1.10 -37.94 9.47
N ASP A 300 -1.51 -37.31 10.58
CA ASP A 300 -1.23 -37.83 11.94
C ASP A 300 -1.99 -39.12 12.32
N HIS A 301 -2.95 -39.54 11.50
CA HIS A 301 -3.58 -40.86 11.62
C HIS A 301 -2.77 -42.00 11.02
N TYR A 302 -1.79 -41.69 10.18
CA TYR A 302 -1.00 -42.70 9.44
C TYR A 302 0.29 -43.05 10.17
N PRO A 303 0.90 -44.22 9.88
CA PRO A 303 2.21 -44.58 10.39
C PRO A 303 3.29 -43.55 10.01
N ASN A 304 4.34 -43.53 10.84
CA ASN A 304 5.57 -42.77 10.56
C ASN A 304 6.75 -43.76 10.49
N LEU A 305 7.46 -43.77 9.38
CA LEU A 305 8.64 -44.61 9.15
C LEU A 305 9.87 -43.68 9.03
N SER A 306 10.85 -43.95 9.88
CA SER A 306 12.16 -43.28 9.85
C SER A 306 13.30 -44.27 9.89
N ALA A 307 14.41 -43.94 9.22
CA ALA A 307 15.68 -44.62 9.34
C ALA A 307 16.60 -43.80 10.27
N TYR A 308 17.36 -44.47 11.05
CA TYR A 308 18.40 -43.84 11.87
C TYR A 308 19.69 -44.61 11.84
N GLY A 309 20.80 -43.91 12.03
CA GLY A 309 22.11 -44.51 12.17
C GLY A 309 22.98 -43.70 13.15
N ASN A 310 23.80 -44.37 13.89
CA ASN A 310 24.82 -43.71 14.69
C ASN A 310 26.15 -44.47 14.59
N TYR A 311 27.23 -43.67 14.58
CA TYR A 311 28.60 -44.20 14.50
C TYR A 311 29.48 -43.32 15.43
N GLY A 312 30.21 -43.97 16.36
CA GLY A 312 31.00 -43.17 17.28
C GLY A 312 31.71 -43.99 18.34
N TYR A 313 32.38 -43.26 19.22
CA TYR A 313 33.06 -43.76 20.38
C TYR A 313 32.21 -43.63 21.62
N PHE A 314 32.17 -44.69 22.43
CA PHE A 314 31.50 -44.79 23.69
C PHE A 314 32.50 -45.19 24.75
N GLY A 315 32.60 -44.44 25.84
CA GLY A 315 33.52 -44.67 26.94
C GLY A 315 32.83 -44.75 28.26
N TYR A 316 33.28 -45.66 29.15
CA TYR A 316 32.73 -45.87 30.48
C TYR A 316 33.85 -45.97 31.47
N THR A 317 33.83 -45.17 32.57
CA THR A 317 34.85 -45.22 33.60
C THR A 317 34.25 -45.09 35.00
N LYS A 318 34.89 -45.68 36.01
CA LYS A 318 34.53 -45.44 37.43
C LYS A 318 35.02 -44.08 37.89
N GLU A 319 36.24 -43.70 37.54
CA GLU A 319 36.91 -42.43 37.91
C GLU A 319 37.77 -41.93 36.75
N GLY A 320 37.89 -40.59 36.62
CA GLY A 320 38.74 -39.96 35.65
C GLY A 320 38.26 -40.04 34.19
N LEU A 321 39.16 -39.75 33.27
CA LEU A 321 38.93 -39.91 31.82
C LEU A 321 39.18 -41.35 31.41
N PRO A 322 38.42 -41.90 30.44
CA PRO A 322 38.64 -43.25 29.95
C PRO A 322 40.01 -43.34 29.25
N ASP A 323 40.76 -44.39 29.51
CA ASP A 323 41.95 -44.79 28.78
C ASP A 323 41.57 -45.67 27.58
N GLY A 324 42.54 -46.07 26.74
CA GLY A 324 42.31 -46.81 25.53
C GLY A 324 41.54 -48.13 25.67
N ASN A 325 41.47 -48.69 26.86
CA ASN A 325 40.73 -49.92 27.17
C ASN A 325 39.26 -49.70 27.58
N HIS A 326 38.87 -48.46 27.81
CA HIS A 326 37.52 -48.07 28.25
C HIS A 326 36.68 -47.42 27.15
N TYR A 327 37.20 -47.33 25.93
CA TYR A 327 36.48 -46.91 24.71
C TYR A 327 36.17 -48.11 23.81
N TYR A 328 34.98 -48.08 23.22
CA TYR A 328 34.70 -48.96 22.06
C TYR A 328 34.08 -48.15 20.93
N LEU A 329 34.35 -48.57 19.73
CA LEU A 329 33.73 -48.03 18.53
C LEU A 329 32.43 -48.80 18.29
N GLY A 330 31.33 -48.10 18.18
CA GLY A 330 30.01 -48.66 17.90
C GLY A 330 29.38 -48.09 16.65
N ALA A 331 28.66 -48.91 15.93
CA ALA A 331 27.85 -48.52 14.79
C ALA A 331 26.47 -49.20 14.89
N ASN A 332 25.41 -48.44 14.78
CA ASN A 332 24.03 -48.95 14.75
C ASN A 332 23.28 -48.33 13.60
N VAL A 333 22.48 -49.14 12.91
CA VAL A 333 21.49 -48.69 11.93
C VAL A 333 20.15 -49.34 12.22
N GLY A 334 19.07 -48.65 12.02
CA GLY A 334 17.75 -49.17 12.33
C GLY A 334 16.64 -48.44 11.56
N LEU A 335 15.49 -49.06 11.58
CA LEU A 335 14.23 -48.51 11.14
C LEU A 335 13.30 -48.36 12.33
N ASN A 336 12.59 -47.24 12.39
CA ASN A 336 11.56 -47.01 13.42
C ASN A 336 10.22 -46.80 12.71
N LEU A 337 9.24 -47.67 12.99
CA LEU A 337 7.86 -47.55 12.53
C LEU A 337 6.98 -47.24 13.77
N SER A 338 6.31 -46.10 13.72
CA SER A 338 5.38 -45.66 14.79
C SER A 338 3.99 -45.44 14.20
N LEU A 339 3.00 -46.13 14.75
CA LEU A 339 1.59 -45.96 14.37
C LEU A 339 0.79 -45.58 15.64
N PRO A 340 0.14 -44.43 15.67
CA PRO A 340 -0.75 -44.06 16.78
C PRO A 340 -2.07 -44.84 16.68
N ILE A 341 -2.29 -45.80 17.57
CA ILE A 341 -3.53 -46.62 17.61
C ILE A 341 -4.65 -45.85 18.35
N PHE A 342 -4.35 -45.29 19.50
CA PHE A 342 -5.31 -44.50 20.27
C PHE A 342 -4.61 -43.40 21.07
N ARG A 343 -5.11 -42.16 20.92
CA ARG A 343 -4.62 -40.96 21.64
C ARG A 343 -5.76 -40.14 22.25
N GLY A 344 -6.75 -40.82 22.85
CA GLY A 344 -7.85 -40.13 23.53
C GLY A 344 -8.59 -39.12 22.63
N PHE A 345 -8.84 -39.46 21.37
CA PHE A 345 -9.51 -38.63 20.35
C PHE A 345 -8.80 -37.33 19.96
N SER A 346 -7.57 -37.07 20.49
CA SER A 346 -6.87 -35.78 20.22
C SER A 346 -6.61 -35.56 18.71
N ILE A 347 -6.19 -36.60 17.98
CA ILE A 347 -5.93 -36.48 16.52
C ILE A 347 -7.24 -36.17 15.76
N SER A 348 -8.32 -36.89 16.06
CA SER A 348 -9.63 -36.69 15.42
C SER A 348 -10.17 -35.28 15.67
N SER A 349 -10.02 -34.78 16.90
CA SER A 349 -10.41 -33.41 17.26
C SER A 349 -9.56 -32.37 16.55
N GLN A 350 -8.24 -32.61 16.42
CA GLN A 350 -7.33 -31.72 15.69
C GLN A 350 -7.67 -31.69 14.19
N VAL A 351 -7.96 -32.84 13.58
CA VAL A 351 -8.43 -32.93 12.19
C VAL A 351 -9.72 -32.11 11.99
N LYS A 352 -10.70 -32.26 12.91
CA LYS A 352 -11.96 -31.52 12.83
C LYS A 352 -11.76 -30.00 13.01
N GLN A 353 -10.88 -29.58 13.91
CA GLN A 353 -10.53 -28.18 14.05
C GLN A 353 -9.95 -27.61 12.74
N LYS A 354 -9.03 -28.34 12.09
CA LYS A 354 -8.43 -27.88 10.82
C LYS A 354 -9.42 -27.90 9.66
N GLU A 355 -10.36 -28.83 9.66
CA GLU A 355 -11.49 -28.83 8.72
C GLU A 355 -12.35 -27.57 8.86
N LEU A 356 -12.73 -27.20 10.09
CA LEU A 356 -13.50 -25.98 10.36
C LEU A 356 -12.75 -24.70 9.95
N TYR A 357 -11.42 -24.63 10.14
CA TYR A 357 -10.62 -23.53 9.63
C TYR A 357 -10.63 -23.46 8.09
N TYR A 358 -10.65 -24.61 7.41
CA TYR A 358 -10.76 -24.61 5.95
C TYR A 358 -12.14 -24.13 5.49
N GLU A 359 -13.24 -24.58 6.15
CA GLU A 359 -14.60 -24.13 5.87
C GLU A 359 -14.73 -22.61 6.07
N ASP A 360 -14.20 -22.07 7.17
CA ASP A 360 -14.17 -20.64 7.47
C ASP A 360 -13.38 -19.84 6.40
N ALA A 361 -12.19 -20.34 6.01
CA ALA A 361 -11.40 -19.71 4.96
C ALA A 361 -12.11 -19.70 3.61
N LYS A 362 -12.90 -20.74 3.30
CA LYS A 362 -13.70 -20.81 2.08
C LYS A 362 -14.82 -19.76 2.09
N GLU A 363 -15.56 -19.63 3.17
CA GLU A 363 -16.58 -18.60 3.31
C GLU A 363 -15.97 -17.18 3.28
N SER A 364 -14.80 -16.99 3.89
CA SER A 364 -14.05 -15.75 3.84
C SER A 364 -13.68 -15.36 2.40
N TYR A 365 -13.24 -16.32 1.58
CA TYR A 365 -12.96 -16.07 0.17
C TYR A 365 -14.21 -15.66 -0.62
N GLU A 366 -15.35 -16.35 -0.43
CA GLU A 366 -16.61 -15.98 -1.09
C GLU A 366 -17.11 -14.60 -0.62
N ASN A 367 -16.94 -14.26 0.65
CA ASN A 367 -17.24 -12.92 1.17
C ASN A 367 -16.33 -11.85 0.54
N GLN A 368 -15.03 -12.13 0.40
CA GLN A 368 -14.10 -11.22 -0.25
C GLN A 368 -14.47 -10.93 -1.72
N LYS A 369 -14.97 -11.92 -2.46
CA LYS A 369 -15.50 -11.70 -3.82
C LYS A 369 -16.68 -10.72 -3.84
N LYS A 370 -17.58 -10.84 -2.86
CA LYS A 370 -18.70 -9.91 -2.71
C LYS A 370 -18.21 -8.49 -2.39
N ASN A 371 -17.24 -8.37 -1.49
CA ASN A 371 -16.62 -7.08 -1.12
C ASN A 371 -15.97 -6.41 -2.34
N VAL A 372 -15.17 -7.15 -3.12
CA VAL A 372 -14.56 -6.65 -4.36
C VAL A 372 -15.62 -6.10 -5.32
N ARG A 373 -16.75 -6.80 -5.48
CA ARG A 373 -17.84 -6.33 -6.33
C ARG A 373 -18.45 -5.02 -5.82
N ILE A 374 -18.62 -4.89 -4.50
CA ILE A 374 -19.14 -3.66 -3.87
C ILE A 374 -18.16 -2.51 -4.06
N GLU A 375 -16.86 -2.74 -3.81
CA GLU A 375 -15.80 -1.73 -3.96
C GLU A 375 -15.73 -1.19 -5.39
N VAL A 376 -15.70 -2.07 -6.39
CA VAL A 376 -15.69 -1.68 -7.81
C VAL A 376 -16.92 -0.86 -8.16
N LYS A 377 -18.11 -1.29 -7.72
CA LYS A 377 -19.36 -0.56 -7.98
C LYS A 377 -19.35 0.81 -7.31
N THR A 378 -18.88 0.90 -6.08
CA THR A 378 -18.80 2.16 -5.33
C THR A 378 -17.83 3.11 -6.01
N ALA A 379 -16.63 2.65 -6.39
CA ALA A 379 -15.65 3.47 -7.11
C ALA A 379 -16.18 3.96 -8.47
N TRP A 380 -16.91 3.09 -9.19
CA TRP A 380 -17.54 3.45 -10.46
C TRP A 380 -18.61 4.54 -10.29
N LEU A 381 -19.50 4.40 -9.28
CA LEU A 381 -20.54 5.38 -8.98
C LEU A 381 -19.93 6.73 -8.54
N ASN A 382 -18.87 6.69 -7.74
CA ASN A 382 -18.17 7.90 -7.31
C ASN A 382 -17.55 8.65 -8.50
N LEU A 383 -16.96 7.93 -9.47
CA LEU A 383 -16.40 8.55 -10.66
C LEU A 383 -17.50 9.11 -11.57
N GLU A 384 -18.63 8.41 -11.72
CA GLU A 384 -19.79 8.89 -12.49
C GLU A 384 -20.35 10.19 -11.88
N GLU A 385 -20.52 10.22 -10.56
CA GLU A 385 -20.99 11.42 -9.84
C GLU A 385 -20.01 12.57 -9.99
N ALA A 386 -18.70 12.31 -9.77
CA ALA A 386 -17.68 13.34 -9.85
C ALA A 386 -17.59 13.97 -11.26
N LYS A 387 -17.75 13.19 -12.33
CA LYS A 387 -17.82 13.70 -13.70
C LYS A 387 -19.00 14.66 -13.89
N LYS A 388 -20.19 14.28 -13.44
CA LYS A 388 -21.39 15.13 -13.52
C LYS A 388 -21.22 16.41 -12.70
N ARG A 389 -20.55 16.33 -11.54
CA ARG A 389 -20.26 17.48 -10.68
C ARG A 389 -19.29 18.46 -11.34
N ILE A 390 -18.27 18.00 -12.08
CA ILE A 390 -17.40 18.88 -12.87
C ILE A 390 -18.22 19.66 -13.90
N GLU A 391 -19.10 19.02 -14.66
CA GLU A 391 -19.94 19.70 -15.66
C GLU A 391 -20.84 20.75 -15.03
N SER A 392 -21.47 20.43 -13.89
CA SER A 392 -22.33 21.36 -13.14
C SER A 392 -21.54 22.54 -12.60
N THR A 393 -20.43 22.31 -11.89
CA THR A 393 -19.62 23.39 -11.29
C THR A 393 -18.97 24.29 -12.34
N LYS A 394 -18.57 23.75 -13.49
CA LYS A 394 -18.09 24.51 -14.65
C LYS A 394 -19.15 25.53 -15.12
N GLY A 395 -20.41 25.10 -15.22
CA GLY A 395 -21.53 25.99 -15.56
C GLY A 395 -21.71 27.12 -14.55
N VAL A 396 -21.60 26.79 -13.25
CA VAL A 396 -21.72 27.79 -12.16
C VAL A 396 -20.59 28.83 -12.22
N VAL A 397 -19.33 28.41 -12.47
CA VAL A 397 -18.20 29.36 -12.64
C VAL A 397 -18.45 30.33 -13.78
N ALA A 398 -18.90 29.84 -14.94
CA ALA A 398 -19.21 30.69 -16.09
C ALA A 398 -20.29 31.75 -15.77
N GLN A 399 -21.37 31.33 -15.09
CA GLN A 399 -22.45 32.23 -14.66
C GLN A 399 -21.99 33.24 -13.60
N ALA A 400 -21.17 32.81 -12.61
CA ALA A 400 -20.62 33.71 -11.60
C ALA A 400 -19.69 34.76 -12.21
N GLN A 401 -18.88 34.39 -13.20
CA GLN A 401 -18.00 35.30 -13.93
C GLN A 401 -18.79 36.34 -14.70
N GLU A 402 -19.84 35.95 -15.42
CA GLU A 402 -20.71 36.87 -16.16
C GLU A 402 -21.45 37.84 -15.22
N ASN A 403 -21.95 37.30 -14.07
CA ASN A 403 -22.58 38.11 -13.03
C ASN A 403 -21.61 39.16 -12.47
N LEU A 404 -20.36 38.76 -12.14
CA LEU A 404 -19.33 39.70 -11.68
C LEU A 404 -19.04 40.78 -12.72
N ASN A 405 -18.85 40.41 -14.00
CA ASN A 405 -18.60 41.38 -15.08
C ASN A 405 -19.73 42.40 -15.19
N SER A 406 -20.98 41.94 -15.15
CA SER A 406 -22.17 42.76 -15.20
C SER A 406 -22.27 43.71 -13.99
N LYS A 407 -22.05 43.18 -12.76
CA LYS A 407 -22.09 43.97 -11.52
C LYS A 407 -20.94 44.98 -11.45
N MET A 408 -19.76 44.65 -11.93
CA MET A 408 -18.63 45.57 -11.99
C MET A 408 -18.93 46.80 -12.88
N LEU A 409 -19.54 46.62 -14.05
CA LEU A 409 -19.98 47.73 -14.92
C LEU A 409 -21.03 48.58 -14.25
N ARG A 410 -22.03 47.98 -13.59
CA ARG A 410 -23.09 48.74 -12.86
C ARG A 410 -22.53 49.51 -11.67
N TYR A 411 -21.58 48.93 -10.91
CA TYR A 411 -20.93 49.61 -9.80
C TYR A 411 -20.13 50.84 -10.25
N ARG A 412 -19.37 50.72 -11.36
CA ARG A 412 -18.64 51.85 -11.95
C ARG A 412 -19.56 52.99 -12.33
N ASN A 413 -20.77 52.67 -12.79
CA ASN A 413 -21.81 53.67 -13.11
C ASN A 413 -22.64 54.13 -11.92
N GLY A 414 -22.35 53.69 -10.69
CA GLY A 414 -23.08 54.06 -9.47
C GLY A 414 -24.47 53.45 -9.35
N LEU A 415 -24.79 52.40 -10.10
CA LEU A 415 -26.11 51.75 -10.15
C LEU A 415 -26.33 50.64 -9.15
N ILE A 416 -25.30 50.17 -8.50
CA ILE A 416 -25.35 49.15 -7.42
C ILE A 416 -24.43 49.54 -6.27
N SER A 417 -24.68 48.92 -5.11
CA SER A 417 -23.89 49.11 -3.88
C SER A 417 -22.55 48.35 -3.98
N GLN A 418 -21.59 48.79 -3.14
CA GLN A 418 -20.34 48.09 -2.93
C GLN A 418 -20.55 46.66 -2.35
N LEU A 419 -21.60 46.49 -1.52
CA LEU A 419 -21.97 45.20 -0.96
C LEU A 419 -22.31 44.20 -2.09
N GLU A 420 -23.16 44.59 -3.04
CA GLU A 420 -23.58 43.75 -4.15
C GLU A 420 -22.41 43.34 -5.06
N LEU A 421 -21.42 44.22 -5.27
CA LEU A 421 -20.20 43.89 -6.02
C LEU A 421 -19.35 42.91 -5.20
N ASN A 422 -19.19 43.14 -3.89
CA ASN A 422 -18.44 42.26 -3.01
C ASN A 422 -19.01 40.84 -2.95
N ASP A 423 -20.33 40.71 -2.95
CA ASP A 423 -21.01 39.39 -3.01
C ASP A 423 -20.69 38.67 -4.32
N ALA A 424 -20.73 39.37 -5.45
CA ALA A 424 -20.37 38.72 -6.74
C ALA A 424 -18.90 38.28 -6.82
N ILE A 425 -17.97 39.05 -6.24
CA ILE A 425 -16.55 38.65 -6.13
C ILE A 425 -16.41 37.40 -5.27
N SER A 426 -17.15 37.34 -4.15
CA SER A 426 -17.15 36.19 -3.24
C SER A 426 -17.78 34.94 -3.88
N ASP A 427 -18.88 35.12 -4.63
CA ASP A 427 -19.59 34.07 -5.33
C ASP A 427 -18.68 33.42 -6.39
N LEU A 428 -17.95 34.24 -7.17
CA LEU A 428 -16.98 33.73 -8.14
C LEU A 428 -15.88 32.92 -7.46
N ASN A 429 -15.24 33.47 -6.41
CA ASN A 429 -14.20 32.75 -5.66
C ASN A 429 -14.71 31.39 -5.13
N THR A 430 -15.90 31.37 -4.53
CA THR A 430 -16.50 30.13 -4.00
C THR A 430 -16.79 29.12 -5.12
N SER A 431 -17.24 29.60 -6.29
CA SER A 431 -17.52 28.77 -7.46
C SER A 431 -16.24 28.17 -8.02
N GLU A 432 -15.15 28.95 -8.13
CA GLU A 432 -13.84 28.49 -8.59
C GLU A 432 -13.23 27.45 -7.63
N LEU A 433 -13.30 27.69 -6.32
CA LEU A 433 -12.87 26.71 -5.31
C LEU A 433 -13.65 25.40 -5.42
N SER A 434 -14.97 25.47 -5.62
CA SER A 434 -15.82 24.29 -5.80
C SER A 434 -15.50 23.53 -7.07
N PHE A 435 -15.15 24.21 -8.15
CA PHE A 435 -14.77 23.61 -9.42
C PHE A 435 -13.41 22.89 -9.32
N VAL A 436 -12.40 23.52 -8.69
CA VAL A 436 -11.09 22.91 -8.45
C VAL A 436 -11.24 21.67 -7.56
N GLN A 437 -12.11 21.74 -6.53
CA GLN A 437 -12.42 20.58 -5.68
C GLN A 437 -13.07 19.44 -6.49
N ALA A 438 -14.01 19.75 -7.39
CA ALA A 438 -14.68 18.74 -8.21
C ALA A 438 -13.68 18.01 -9.15
N ILE A 439 -12.71 18.73 -9.73
CA ILE A 439 -11.64 18.14 -10.53
C ILE A 439 -10.79 17.20 -9.68
N HIS A 440 -10.36 17.64 -8.50
CA HIS A 440 -9.58 16.82 -7.58
C HIS A 440 -10.31 15.52 -7.21
N ASP A 441 -11.57 15.63 -6.80
CA ASP A 441 -12.38 14.47 -6.39
C ASP A 441 -12.58 13.48 -7.54
N ALA A 442 -12.69 13.96 -8.77
CA ALA A 442 -12.81 13.10 -9.94
C ALA A 442 -11.51 12.31 -10.23
N HIS A 443 -10.34 12.94 -10.06
CA HIS A 443 -9.06 12.24 -10.18
C HIS A 443 -8.84 11.23 -9.05
N MET A 444 -9.24 11.57 -7.83
CA MET A 444 -9.22 10.65 -6.70
C MET A 444 -10.15 9.45 -6.93
N ALA A 445 -11.36 9.68 -7.45
CA ALA A 445 -12.29 8.62 -7.81
C ALA A 445 -11.78 7.72 -8.95
N LEU A 446 -11.08 8.31 -9.95
CA LEU A 446 -10.43 7.56 -11.02
C LEU A 446 -9.28 6.68 -10.49
N SER A 447 -8.44 7.24 -9.62
CA SER A 447 -7.36 6.50 -8.96
C SER A 447 -7.93 5.32 -8.15
N GLU A 448 -9.01 5.53 -7.39
CA GLU A 448 -9.69 4.49 -6.64
C GLU A 448 -10.31 3.41 -7.54
N LEU A 449 -10.93 3.80 -8.68
CA LEU A 449 -11.45 2.84 -9.65
C LEU A 449 -10.33 1.98 -10.25
N ASN A 450 -9.22 2.58 -10.66
CA ASN A 450 -8.07 1.86 -11.20
C ASN A 450 -7.50 0.86 -10.19
N PHE A 451 -7.38 1.27 -8.93
CA PHE A 451 -6.97 0.38 -7.85
C PHE A 451 -7.97 -0.76 -7.63
N SER A 452 -9.28 -0.44 -7.58
CA SER A 452 -10.33 -1.44 -7.33
C SER A 452 -10.43 -2.52 -8.40
N VAL A 453 -9.95 -2.26 -9.63
CA VAL A 453 -9.87 -3.23 -10.73
C VAL A 453 -8.48 -3.85 -10.94
N GLY A 454 -7.50 -3.46 -10.14
CA GLY A 454 -6.13 -3.99 -10.20
C GLY A 454 -5.32 -3.50 -11.41
N ARG A 455 -5.53 -2.25 -11.86
CA ARG A 455 -4.82 -1.66 -13.03
C ARG A 455 -3.51 -0.95 -12.68
N GLU A 456 -3.34 -0.44 -11.49
CA GLU A 456 -2.37 0.62 -11.17
C GLU A 456 -0.88 0.29 -11.32
N THR A 457 -0.46 -0.98 -11.33
CA THR A 457 0.98 -1.27 -11.45
C THR A 457 1.46 -1.46 -12.89
N LYS A 458 0.59 -1.93 -13.80
CA LYS A 458 0.98 -2.24 -15.17
C LYS A 458 1.08 -1.04 -16.10
N ASP A 459 0.43 0.05 -15.75
CA ASP A 459 0.44 1.28 -16.56
C ASP A 459 1.69 2.14 -16.28
N TYR A 460 2.46 1.81 -15.24
CA TYR A 460 3.68 2.53 -14.82
C TYR A 460 4.97 1.71 -15.01
N GLU A 461 4.89 0.38 -15.20
CA GLU A 461 6.04 -0.45 -15.57
C GLU A 461 6.39 -0.25 -17.05
#